data_4ce16f7ffdfb2cd83eb523b23e4a41cf
#
_entry.id   4ce16f7ffdfb2cd83eb523b23e4a41cf
#
_cell.length_a   1.000
_cell.length_b   1.000
_cell.length_c   1.000
_cell.angle_alpha   90.00
_cell.angle_beta   90.00
_cell.angle_gamma   90.00
#
_symmetry.space_group_name_H-M   'P 1'
#
loop_
_entity.id
_entity.type
_entity.pdbx_description
1 polymer ?
#
loop_
_entity_poly.entity_id
_entity_poly.type
_entity_poly.pdbx_seq_one_letter_code
_entity_poly.pdbx_strand_id
1 'polypeptide(L)'
;TEMPSDTSISVEGEDITNVLAGIDMGTAELALARQLGYDCVFRHHNLTPAMGKLGYLVAEDHYKKMVKNGVPVNVAQKLVEHRKRSTEIMFHANNFDGAPSVARLLNMPFLGIHTPADLLGERAVEAKVAEVMVEKENPTVQDLMDRILTIREFKEAPEGQKPAIWVGSPESYSGKVLVEFSGG
;
A
#
# COMPACT_ATOMS: atom_id res chain seq x y z
N THR A 1 -18.29 7.89 7.28
CA THR A 1 -16.86 7.95 6.81
C THR A 1 -16.89 7.58 5.35
N GLU A 2 -16.40 8.45 4.49
CA GLU A 2 -16.36 8.21 3.05
C GLU A 2 -15.30 7.14 2.74
N MET A 3 -15.61 6.23 1.82
CA MET A 3 -14.70 5.15 1.43
C MET A 3 -13.52 5.75 0.65
N PRO A 4 -12.26 5.36 0.91
CA PRO A 4 -11.12 5.83 0.13
C PRO A 4 -11.32 5.59 -1.36
N SER A 5 -10.84 6.51 -2.20
CA SER A 5 -11.02 6.45 -3.66
C SER A 5 -10.33 5.25 -4.32
N ASP A 6 -9.35 4.64 -3.64
CA ASP A 6 -8.62 3.44 -4.06
C ASP A 6 -9.21 2.14 -3.50
N THR A 7 -10.39 2.22 -2.91
CA THR A 7 -11.12 1.07 -2.35
C THR A 7 -12.50 1.06 -2.99
N SER A 8 -12.91 -0.08 -3.57
CA SER A 8 -14.19 -0.18 -4.25
C SER A 8 -14.68 -1.62 -4.40
N ILE A 9 -15.99 -1.76 -4.56
CA ILE A 9 -16.64 -2.99 -5.01
C ILE A 9 -16.95 -2.81 -6.49
N SER A 10 -16.36 -3.66 -7.33
CA SER A 10 -16.60 -3.65 -8.79
C SER A 10 -17.77 -4.54 -9.20
N VAL A 11 -17.98 -5.64 -8.47
CA VAL A 11 -19.12 -6.55 -8.61
C VAL A 11 -19.53 -6.97 -7.20
N GLU A 12 -20.79 -6.69 -6.85
CA GLU A 12 -21.38 -7.08 -5.57
C GLU A 12 -21.60 -8.60 -5.49
N GLY A 13 -21.72 -9.15 -4.28
CA GLY A 13 -22.03 -10.54 -4.03
C GLY A 13 -22.65 -10.75 -2.68
N GLU A 14 -23.35 -11.88 -2.54
CA GLU A 14 -24.02 -12.32 -1.32
C GLU A 14 -23.51 -13.72 -0.93
N ASP A 15 -23.66 -14.10 0.32
CA ASP A 15 -23.32 -15.42 0.87
C ASP A 15 -21.86 -15.88 0.58
N ILE A 16 -20.92 -14.93 0.60
CA ILE A 16 -19.51 -15.18 0.33
C ILE A 16 -18.88 -15.96 1.47
N THR A 17 -18.34 -17.12 1.19
CA THR A 17 -17.64 -18.01 2.14
C THR A 17 -16.19 -18.27 1.77
N ASN A 18 -15.86 -18.30 0.47
CA ASN A 18 -14.51 -18.59 -0.04
C ASN A 18 -14.00 -17.44 -0.90
N VAL A 19 -12.90 -16.83 -0.49
CA VAL A 19 -12.31 -15.68 -1.17
C VAL A 19 -10.92 -16.03 -1.69
N LEU A 20 -10.68 -15.79 -2.98
CA LEU A 20 -9.33 -15.78 -3.53
C LEU A 20 -8.75 -14.36 -3.39
N ALA A 21 -7.71 -14.22 -2.58
CA ALA A 21 -7.08 -12.93 -2.29
C ALA A 21 -5.67 -12.83 -2.85
N GLY A 22 -5.30 -11.65 -3.32
CA GLY A 22 -3.94 -11.37 -3.78
C GLY A 22 -3.71 -9.88 -4.03
N ILE A 23 -2.46 -9.53 -4.31
CA ILE A 23 -2.06 -8.14 -4.54
C ILE A 23 -2.58 -7.66 -5.90
N ASP A 24 -2.21 -8.37 -6.97
CA ASP A 24 -2.54 -8.04 -8.36
C ASP A 24 -3.44 -9.12 -8.98
N MET A 25 -4.72 -9.10 -8.63
CA MET A 25 -5.71 -10.03 -9.18
C MET A 25 -6.30 -9.45 -10.47
N GLY A 26 -6.09 -10.15 -11.57
CA GLY A 26 -6.52 -9.74 -12.89
C GLY A 26 -7.53 -10.70 -13.53
N THR A 27 -7.60 -10.69 -14.85
CA THR A 27 -8.55 -11.50 -15.64
C THR A 27 -8.26 -13.00 -15.52
N ALA A 28 -6.99 -13.40 -15.45
CA ALA A 28 -6.58 -14.79 -15.30
C ALA A 28 -6.99 -15.35 -13.93
N GLU A 29 -6.76 -14.59 -12.86
CA GLU A 29 -7.11 -14.96 -11.49
C GLU A 29 -8.62 -15.03 -11.28
N LEU A 30 -9.40 -14.14 -11.92
CA LEU A 30 -10.85 -14.20 -11.93
C LEU A 30 -11.37 -15.48 -12.61
N ALA A 31 -10.81 -15.86 -13.76
CA ALA A 31 -11.15 -17.10 -14.43
C ALA A 31 -10.78 -18.33 -13.60
N LEU A 32 -9.59 -18.33 -13.00
CA LEU A 32 -9.12 -19.37 -12.10
C LEU A 32 -10.01 -19.50 -10.86
N ALA A 33 -10.35 -18.39 -10.21
CA ALA A 33 -11.25 -18.37 -9.06
C ALA A 33 -12.59 -19.03 -9.39
N ARG A 34 -13.17 -18.68 -10.56
CA ARG A 34 -14.41 -19.28 -11.03
C ARG A 34 -14.28 -20.79 -11.26
N GLN A 35 -13.19 -21.24 -11.86
CA GLN A 35 -12.90 -22.65 -12.12
C GLN A 35 -12.72 -23.46 -10.83
N LEU A 36 -12.09 -22.86 -9.82
CA LEU A 36 -11.80 -23.50 -8.54
C LEU A 36 -12.96 -23.40 -7.53
N GLY A 37 -14.06 -22.71 -7.87
CA GLY A 37 -15.24 -22.60 -7.01
C GLY A 37 -15.12 -21.58 -5.89
N TYR A 38 -14.30 -20.54 -6.07
CA TYR A 38 -14.29 -19.39 -5.16
C TYR A 38 -15.53 -18.52 -5.40
N ASP A 39 -16.03 -17.94 -4.32
CA ASP A 39 -17.25 -17.10 -4.32
C ASP A 39 -16.93 -15.63 -4.63
N CYS A 40 -15.69 -15.21 -4.39
CA CYS A 40 -15.27 -13.82 -4.52
C CYS A 40 -13.76 -13.73 -4.83
N VAL A 41 -13.36 -12.67 -5.52
CA VAL A 41 -11.96 -12.29 -5.68
C VAL A 41 -11.72 -10.95 -5.00
N PHE A 42 -10.73 -10.92 -4.13
CA PHE A 42 -10.22 -9.72 -3.47
C PHE A 42 -8.85 -9.36 -4.01
N ARG A 43 -8.64 -8.10 -4.37
CA ARG A 43 -7.32 -7.59 -4.74
C ARG A 43 -6.91 -6.40 -3.88
N HIS A 44 -5.61 -6.26 -3.63
CA HIS A 44 -5.06 -5.12 -2.92
C HIS A 44 -4.91 -3.91 -3.85
N HIS A 45 -4.18 -4.02 -4.95
CA HIS A 45 -4.05 -2.96 -5.95
C HIS A 45 -5.33 -2.81 -6.76
N ASN A 46 -6.25 -1.98 -6.29
CA ASN A 46 -7.56 -1.82 -6.89
C ASN A 46 -7.47 -1.32 -8.35
N LEU A 47 -8.42 -1.71 -9.18
CA LEU A 47 -8.58 -1.24 -10.56
C LEU A 47 -9.93 -0.53 -10.70
N THR A 48 -9.90 0.79 -10.57
CA THR A 48 -11.08 1.63 -10.83
C THR A 48 -10.67 2.85 -11.63
N PRO A 49 -11.61 3.51 -12.33
CA PRO A 49 -11.34 4.80 -12.97
C PRO A 49 -10.81 5.87 -12.00
N ALA A 50 -11.12 5.75 -10.70
CA ALA A 50 -10.58 6.62 -9.66
C ALA A 50 -9.05 6.51 -9.52
N MET A 51 -8.47 5.36 -9.90
CA MET A 51 -7.02 5.14 -9.93
C MET A 51 -6.30 6.12 -10.87
N GLY A 52 -6.95 6.64 -11.91
CA GLY A 52 -6.39 7.71 -12.74
C GLY A 52 -6.00 8.98 -11.97
N LYS A 53 -6.57 9.18 -10.78
CA LYS A 53 -6.23 10.28 -9.87
C LYS A 53 -5.34 9.86 -8.71
N LEU A 54 -5.02 8.57 -8.58
CA LEU A 54 -4.30 8.06 -7.41
C LEU A 54 -2.93 8.72 -7.26
N GLY A 55 -2.18 8.87 -8.35
CA GLY A 55 -0.86 9.52 -8.32
C GLY A 55 -0.92 10.95 -7.78
N TYR A 56 -2.00 11.67 -8.07
CA TYR A 56 -2.27 12.98 -7.50
C TYR A 56 -2.55 12.89 -6.00
N LEU A 57 -3.44 11.99 -5.58
CA LEU A 57 -3.86 11.85 -4.18
C LEU A 57 -2.71 11.39 -3.28
N VAL A 58 -1.93 10.41 -3.73
CA VAL A 58 -0.75 9.92 -3.01
C VAL A 58 0.32 11.01 -2.89
N ALA A 59 0.60 11.76 -3.96
CA ALA A 59 1.55 12.87 -3.92
C ALA A 59 1.09 13.99 -2.96
N GLU A 60 -0.21 14.29 -2.90
CA GLU A 60 -0.79 15.24 -1.95
C GLU A 60 -0.65 14.74 -0.50
N ASP A 61 -0.82 13.47 -0.25
CA ASP A 61 -0.67 12.90 1.09
C ASP A 61 0.80 12.92 1.54
N HIS A 62 1.73 12.51 0.67
CA HIS A 62 3.17 12.65 0.93
C HIS A 62 3.58 14.09 1.21
N TYR A 63 3.08 15.04 0.43
CA TYR A 63 3.31 16.46 0.65
C TYR A 63 2.84 16.88 2.05
N LYS A 64 1.61 16.53 2.44
CA LYS A 64 1.04 16.85 3.76
C LYS A 64 1.83 16.21 4.89
N LYS A 65 2.21 14.94 4.75
CA LYS A 65 3.05 14.22 5.73
C LYS A 65 4.43 14.89 5.87
N MET A 66 5.09 15.26 4.78
CA MET A 66 6.37 15.98 4.82
C MET A 66 6.25 17.32 5.57
N VAL A 67 5.28 18.14 5.23
CA VAL A 67 5.06 19.46 5.87
C VAL A 67 4.74 19.28 7.36
N LYS A 68 3.85 18.35 7.71
CA LYS A 68 3.52 18.01 9.10
C LYS A 68 4.76 17.59 9.90
N ASN A 69 5.73 16.97 9.24
CA ASN A 69 6.98 16.51 9.85
C ASN A 69 8.13 17.54 9.81
N GLY A 70 7.85 18.78 9.37
CA GLY A 70 8.78 19.90 9.44
C GLY A 70 9.58 20.18 8.17
N VAL A 71 9.26 19.50 7.04
CA VAL A 71 9.84 19.85 5.74
C VAL A 71 9.24 21.18 5.28
N PRO A 72 10.04 22.18 4.87
CA PRO A 72 9.52 23.43 4.35
C PRO A 72 8.59 23.22 3.14
N VAL A 73 7.47 23.95 3.10
CA VAL A 73 6.41 23.81 2.09
C VAL A 73 6.95 23.80 0.66
N ASN A 74 7.82 24.76 0.33
CA ASN A 74 8.42 24.88 -1.01
C ASN A 74 9.34 23.70 -1.37
N VAL A 75 10.00 23.10 -0.40
CA VAL A 75 10.84 21.90 -0.59
C VAL A 75 9.96 20.68 -0.82
N ALA A 76 8.94 20.47 0.02
CA ALA A 76 7.99 19.38 -0.12
C ALA A 76 7.27 19.41 -1.46
N GLN A 77 6.78 20.58 -1.90
CA GLN A 77 6.14 20.76 -3.19
C GLN A 77 7.07 20.35 -4.35
N LYS A 78 8.30 20.84 -4.34
CA LYS A 78 9.27 20.54 -5.40
C LYS A 78 9.59 19.05 -5.49
N LEU A 79 9.69 18.37 -4.35
CA LEU A 79 9.99 16.93 -4.30
C LEU A 79 8.85 16.09 -4.90
N VAL A 80 7.60 16.42 -4.61
CA VAL A 80 6.45 15.63 -5.08
C VAL A 80 6.01 15.97 -6.51
N GLU A 81 6.34 17.15 -7.02
CA GLU A 81 5.85 17.63 -8.32
C GLU A 81 6.22 16.72 -9.49
N HIS A 82 7.49 16.31 -9.56
CA HIS A 82 7.97 15.42 -10.64
C HIS A 82 7.26 14.05 -10.58
N ARG A 83 7.15 13.48 -9.39
CA ARG A 83 6.47 12.19 -9.17
C ARG A 83 4.98 12.29 -9.52
N LYS A 84 4.30 13.33 -9.03
CA LYS A 84 2.91 13.62 -9.33
C LYS A 84 2.63 13.59 -10.83
N ARG A 85 3.44 14.33 -11.61
CA ARG A 85 3.29 14.41 -13.07
C ARG A 85 3.58 13.07 -13.77
N SER A 86 4.66 12.39 -13.43
CA SER A 86 5.01 11.11 -14.05
C SER A 86 3.99 10.01 -13.74
N THR A 87 3.48 9.98 -12.52
CA THR A 87 2.45 9.02 -12.10
C THR A 87 1.11 9.32 -12.78
N GLU A 88 0.72 10.59 -12.89
CA GLU A 88 -0.49 11.02 -13.60
C GLU A 88 -0.47 10.57 -15.07
N ILE A 89 0.65 10.78 -15.77
CA ILE A 89 0.84 10.34 -17.16
C ILE A 89 0.74 8.81 -17.27
N MET A 90 1.40 8.09 -16.38
CA MET A 90 1.41 6.63 -16.37
C MET A 90 0.00 6.07 -16.15
N PHE A 91 -0.74 6.59 -15.18
CA PHE A 91 -2.09 6.11 -14.88
C PHE A 91 -3.11 6.52 -15.94
N HIS A 92 -2.94 7.68 -16.58
CA HIS A 92 -3.84 8.12 -17.66
C HIS A 92 -3.85 7.15 -18.86
N ALA A 93 -2.75 6.46 -19.11
CA ALA A 93 -2.62 5.51 -20.20
C ALA A 93 -3.15 4.10 -19.89
N ASN A 94 -3.51 3.81 -18.64
CA ASN A 94 -3.92 2.47 -18.21
C ASN A 94 -5.40 2.19 -18.46
N ASN A 95 -5.68 0.92 -18.78
CA ASN A 95 -7.06 0.40 -18.80
C ASN A 95 -7.42 -0.18 -17.42
N PHE A 96 -8.28 0.53 -16.70
CA PHE A 96 -8.75 0.11 -15.38
C PHE A 96 -10.01 -0.76 -15.41
N ASP A 97 -10.67 -0.93 -16.56
CA ASP A 97 -11.94 -1.66 -16.66
C ASP A 97 -11.79 -3.12 -17.14
N GLY A 98 -10.59 -3.56 -17.51
CA GLY A 98 -10.37 -4.92 -18.02
C GLY A 98 -10.80 -6.01 -17.05
N ALA A 99 -10.23 -6.07 -15.84
CA ALA A 99 -10.62 -7.06 -14.84
C ALA A 99 -12.04 -6.87 -14.30
N PRO A 100 -12.52 -5.66 -13.97
CA PRO A 100 -13.93 -5.42 -13.64
C PRO A 100 -14.91 -5.90 -14.70
N SER A 101 -14.61 -5.72 -15.99
CA SER A 101 -15.46 -6.21 -17.08
C SER A 101 -15.53 -7.73 -17.10
N VAL A 102 -14.41 -8.42 -16.92
CA VAL A 102 -14.39 -9.90 -16.85
C VAL A 102 -15.12 -10.39 -15.62
N ALA A 103 -14.96 -9.73 -14.46
CA ALA A 103 -15.71 -10.06 -13.25
C ALA A 103 -17.22 -9.99 -13.48
N ARG A 104 -17.72 -8.93 -14.15
CA ARG A 104 -19.13 -8.80 -14.54
C ARG A 104 -19.59 -9.93 -15.46
N LEU A 105 -18.79 -10.27 -16.49
CA LEU A 105 -19.12 -11.37 -17.42
C LEU A 105 -19.17 -12.73 -16.74
N LEU A 106 -18.32 -12.97 -15.76
CA LEU A 106 -18.28 -14.20 -14.98
C LEU A 106 -19.30 -14.22 -13.84
N ASN A 107 -20.00 -13.11 -13.58
CA ASN A 107 -20.80 -12.92 -12.37
C ASN A 107 -20.01 -13.30 -11.10
N MET A 108 -18.75 -12.80 -11.02
CA MET A 108 -17.82 -13.05 -9.94
C MET A 108 -17.73 -11.80 -9.06
N PRO A 109 -18.15 -11.84 -7.80
CA PRO A 109 -17.93 -10.78 -6.84
C PRO A 109 -16.46 -10.36 -6.82
N PHE A 110 -16.20 -9.05 -6.98
CA PHE A 110 -14.86 -8.52 -7.14
C PHE A 110 -14.72 -7.18 -6.43
N LEU A 111 -13.75 -7.11 -5.50
CA LEU A 111 -13.47 -5.91 -4.74
C LEU A 111 -11.97 -5.65 -4.62
N GLY A 112 -11.64 -4.38 -4.41
CA GLY A 112 -10.28 -3.93 -4.15
C GLY A 112 -10.22 -3.07 -2.90
N ILE A 113 -9.24 -3.33 -2.02
CA ILE A 113 -9.00 -2.57 -0.79
C ILE A 113 -7.51 -2.25 -0.69
N HIS A 114 -7.16 -0.97 -0.88
CA HIS A 114 -5.77 -0.52 -0.85
C HIS A 114 -5.47 0.22 0.45
N THR A 115 -5.77 1.52 0.54
CA THR A 115 -5.45 2.37 1.69
C THR A 115 -5.83 1.75 3.05
N PRO A 116 -6.99 1.12 3.28
CA PRO A 116 -7.28 0.51 4.58
C PRO A 116 -6.34 -0.62 4.97
N ALA A 117 -5.86 -1.40 4.00
CA ALA A 117 -4.90 -2.48 4.24
C ALA A 117 -3.50 -1.90 4.54
N ASP A 118 -3.05 -0.92 3.77
CA ASP A 118 -1.77 -0.22 4.00
C ASP A 118 -1.72 0.44 5.38
N LEU A 119 -2.79 1.10 5.80
CA LEU A 119 -2.87 1.71 7.13
C LEU A 119 -2.77 0.70 8.27
N LEU A 120 -3.20 -0.54 8.09
CA LEU A 120 -3.00 -1.59 9.08
C LEU A 120 -1.52 -1.99 9.17
N GLY A 121 -0.86 -2.15 8.02
CA GLY A 121 0.58 -2.41 7.95
C GLY A 121 1.41 -1.27 8.55
N GLU A 122 1.10 -0.02 8.17
CA GLU A 122 1.74 1.19 8.69
C GLU A 122 1.67 1.22 10.23
N ARG A 123 0.48 1.02 10.81
CA ARG A 123 0.29 0.99 12.26
C ARG A 123 1.05 -0.13 12.95
N ALA A 124 1.15 -1.31 12.33
CA ALA A 124 1.91 -2.42 12.89
C ALA A 124 3.41 -2.08 12.98
N VAL A 125 3.96 -1.43 11.96
CA VAL A 125 5.36 -0.96 11.97
C VAL A 125 5.54 0.22 12.92
N GLU A 126 4.63 1.20 12.92
CA GLU A 126 4.66 2.34 13.87
C GLU A 126 4.69 1.86 15.33
N ALA A 127 3.89 0.84 15.67
CA ALA A 127 3.89 0.27 17.01
C ALA A 127 5.26 -0.30 17.38
N LYS A 128 5.93 -0.99 16.46
CA LYS A 128 7.29 -1.53 16.68
C LYS A 128 8.34 -0.44 16.80
N VAL A 129 8.24 0.61 16.01
CA VAL A 129 9.10 1.80 16.13
C VAL A 129 8.89 2.46 17.48
N ALA A 130 7.65 2.66 17.92
CA ALA A 130 7.34 3.27 19.20
C ALA A 130 7.91 2.48 20.38
N GLU A 131 7.88 1.14 20.35
CA GLU A 131 8.50 0.29 21.36
C GLU A 131 10.00 0.64 21.54
N VAL A 132 10.76 0.76 20.43
CA VAL A 132 12.19 1.08 20.46
C VAL A 132 12.44 2.50 20.97
N MET A 133 11.63 3.48 20.53
CA MET A 133 11.76 4.88 20.92
C MET A 133 11.48 5.10 22.42
N VAL A 134 10.71 4.23 23.06
CA VAL A 134 10.48 4.25 24.52
C VAL A 134 11.62 3.53 25.26
N GLU A 135 12.13 2.43 24.73
CA GLU A 135 13.17 1.62 25.38
C GLU A 135 14.56 2.26 25.32
N LYS A 136 14.86 3.04 24.28
CA LYS A 136 16.18 3.62 24.02
C LYS A 136 16.11 5.14 23.83
N GLU A 137 16.96 5.87 24.53
CA GLU A 137 17.06 7.34 24.42
C GLU A 137 17.57 7.78 23.03
N ASN A 138 18.54 7.06 22.49
CA ASN A 138 19.15 7.33 21.18
C ASN A 138 19.24 6.03 20.36
N PRO A 139 18.10 5.53 19.83
CA PRO A 139 18.11 4.31 19.05
C PRO A 139 18.85 4.49 17.73
N THR A 140 19.55 3.44 17.30
CA THR A 140 20.18 3.39 15.98
C THR A 140 19.19 2.90 14.93
N VAL A 141 19.54 3.06 13.67
CA VAL A 141 18.78 2.49 12.53
C VAL A 141 18.70 0.96 12.65
N GLN A 142 19.79 0.31 13.13
CA GLN A 142 19.81 -1.14 13.38
C GLN A 142 18.82 -1.55 14.47
N ASP A 143 18.70 -0.79 15.54
CA ASP A 143 17.74 -1.08 16.61
C ASP A 143 16.29 -1.10 16.10
N LEU A 144 15.95 -0.13 15.22
CA LEU A 144 14.65 -0.10 14.56
C LEU A 144 14.47 -1.30 13.63
N MET A 145 15.49 -1.62 12.82
CA MET A 145 15.45 -2.73 11.89
C MET A 145 15.26 -4.06 12.61
N ASP A 146 16.02 -4.31 13.68
CA ASP A 146 15.92 -5.53 14.47
C ASP A 146 14.51 -5.70 15.06
N ARG A 147 13.90 -4.61 15.51
CA ARG A 147 12.53 -4.62 16.04
C ARG A 147 11.49 -4.84 14.96
N ILE A 148 11.60 -4.20 13.81
CA ILE A 148 10.69 -4.39 12.65
C ILE A 148 10.75 -5.84 12.16
N LEU A 149 11.92 -6.46 12.13
CA LEU A 149 12.11 -7.85 11.75
C LEU A 149 11.49 -8.86 12.75
N THR A 150 10.96 -8.42 13.89
CA THR A 150 10.14 -9.28 14.76
C THR A 150 8.71 -9.45 14.27
N ILE A 151 8.24 -8.59 13.36
CA ILE A 151 6.95 -8.76 12.69
C ILE A 151 7.02 -10.05 11.86
N ARG A 152 6.02 -10.91 12.02
CA ARG A 152 6.05 -12.27 11.46
C ARG A 152 6.24 -12.25 9.93
N GLU A 153 5.52 -11.40 9.23
CA GLU A 153 5.55 -11.28 7.78
C GLU A 153 6.95 -10.89 7.26
N PHE A 154 7.64 -10.02 7.97
CA PHE A 154 9.01 -9.62 7.62
C PHE A 154 10.03 -10.69 8.02
N LYS A 155 9.83 -11.33 9.19
CA LYS A 155 10.70 -12.39 9.66
C LYS A 155 10.68 -13.62 8.74
N GLU A 156 9.49 -14.00 8.26
CA GLU A 156 9.26 -15.16 7.40
C GLU A 156 9.43 -14.85 5.91
N ALA A 157 9.65 -13.58 5.52
CA ALA A 157 9.86 -13.19 4.14
C ALA A 157 11.10 -13.90 3.54
N PRO A 158 11.08 -14.24 2.24
CA PRO A 158 12.27 -14.70 1.52
C PRO A 158 13.43 -13.72 1.66
N GLU A 159 14.68 -14.22 1.68
CA GLU A 159 15.86 -13.39 1.97
C GLU A 159 15.97 -12.13 1.10
N GLY A 160 15.65 -12.22 -0.17
CA GLY A 160 15.68 -11.07 -1.08
C GLY A 160 14.50 -10.09 -0.94
N GLN A 161 13.55 -10.37 -0.04
CA GLN A 161 12.35 -9.54 0.18
C GLN A 161 12.24 -9.03 1.62
N LYS A 162 13.22 -9.35 2.47
CA LYS A 162 13.29 -8.80 3.83
C LYS A 162 13.53 -7.29 3.80
N PRO A 163 13.02 -6.56 4.79
CA PRO A 163 13.39 -5.16 5.00
C PRO A 163 14.91 -4.98 5.02
N ALA A 164 15.39 -3.92 4.38
CA ALA A 164 16.82 -3.61 4.28
C ALA A 164 17.06 -2.10 4.45
N ILE A 165 18.25 -1.75 4.90
CA ILE A 165 18.69 -0.35 4.98
C ILE A 165 19.22 0.05 3.59
N TRP A 166 18.47 0.88 2.88
CA TRP A 166 18.83 1.33 1.53
C TRP A 166 19.71 2.58 1.54
N VAL A 167 19.57 3.43 2.56
CA VAL A 167 20.32 4.68 2.69
C VAL A 167 20.68 4.89 4.16
N GLY A 168 21.91 5.35 4.42
CA GLY A 168 22.42 5.55 5.77
C GLY A 168 23.24 4.37 6.27
N SER A 169 23.62 4.45 7.56
CA SER A 169 24.41 3.42 8.26
C SER A 169 23.58 2.78 9.37
N PRO A 170 23.71 1.46 9.61
CA PRO A 170 23.07 0.78 10.73
C PRO A 170 23.35 1.44 12.08
N GLU A 171 24.56 1.96 12.27
CA GLU A 171 25.03 2.58 13.52
C GLU A 171 24.57 4.03 13.70
N SER A 172 24.00 4.65 12.65
CA SER A 172 23.48 6.02 12.75
C SER A 172 22.29 6.10 13.69
N TYR A 173 22.21 7.17 14.48
CA TYR A 173 21.00 7.44 15.27
C TYR A 173 19.81 7.70 14.34
N SER A 174 18.68 7.10 14.66
CA SER A 174 17.48 7.18 13.81
C SER A 174 16.85 8.57 13.78
N GLY A 175 17.00 9.34 14.86
CA GLY A 175 16.32 10.63 15.00
C GLY A 175 14.79 10.47 14.92
N LYS A 176 14.13 11.40 14.22
CA LYS A 176 12.68 11.33 13.99
C LYS A 176 12.36 10.31 12.90
N VAL A 177 11.49 9.37 13.22
CA VAL A 177 11.07 8.29 12.31
C VAL A 177 9.70 8.59 11.73
N LEU A 178 9.55 8.39 10.44
CA LEU A 178 8.28 8.40 9.73
C LEU A 178 8.10 7.02 9.07
N VAL A 179 6.93 6.42 9.28
CA VAL A 179 6.52 5.20 8.58
C VAL A 179 5.57 5.57 7.44
N GLU A 180 5.74 4.97 6.28
CA GLU A 180 4.94 5.24 5.09
C GLU A 180 4.77 3.98 4.26
N PHE A 181 3.52 3.58 3.99
CA PHE A 181 3.16 2.38 3.24
C PHE A 181 2.57 2.70 1.86
N SER A 182 2.23 3.93 1.57
CA SER A 182 1.53 4.33 0.34
C SER A 182 2.41 4.37 -0.91
N GLY A 183 3.17 3.32 -1.15
CA GLY A 183 3.87 3.13 -2.41
C GLY A 183 4.92 4.20 -2.69
N GLY A 184 5.89 4.29 -1.81
CA GLY A 184 7.01 5.22 -1.85
C GLY A 184 7.77 5.29 -3.16
#